data_e3ea62a8378514e89866e1aa6921315b
#
_entry.id   e3ea62a8378514e89866e1aa6921315b
#
_cell.length_a   1.000
_cell.length_b   1.000
_cell.length_c   1.000
_cell.angle_alpha   90.00
_cell.angle_beta   90.00
_cell.angle_gamma   90.00
#
_symmetry.space_group_name_H-M   'P 1'
#
loop_
_entity.id
_entity.type
_entity.pdbx_description
1 polymer ?
#
loop_
_entity_poly.entity_id
_entity_poly.type
_entity_poly.pdbx_seq_one_letter_code
_entity_poly.pdbx_strand_id
1 'polypeptide(L)'
;MTWQRDDPGLYEKEKAEVEAHFPELRFVVENDLVYVRGSFAVMFEAQVLDRYSVELQVARNHPAGLPVVRETGGRIPRRDDRHINTADGTACVLIPDERWRLWPVGTPLVRFLTGPVHSFFLAQTMVKEGEPWPFGQWAHGAKGIFQFYRELLKTSDLRVMTT
;
A
#
# COMPACT_ATOMS: atom_id res chain seq x y z
N MET A 1 4.24 16.98 -16.85
CA MET A 1 5.41 16.10 -16.80
C MET A 1 5.15 14.94 -15.87
N THR A 2 5.75 13.78 -16.14
CA THR A 2 5.54 12.54 -15.39
C THR A 2 6.88 11.92 -15.07
N TRP A 3 7.04 11.42 -13.87
CA TRP A 3 8.33 10.96 -13.34
C TRP A 3 9.05 9.96 -14.26
N GLN A 4 8.32 9.06 -14.91
CA GLN A 4 8.93 8.06 -15.83
C GLN A 4 9.51 8.67 -17.10
N ARG A 5 9.10 9.87 -17.48
CA ARG A 5 9.68 10.64 -18.60
C ARG A 5 10.77 11.60 -18.11
N ASP A 6 10.59 12.15 -16.92
CA ASP A 6 11.53 13.11 -16.34
C ASP A 6 12.79 12.38 -15.82
N ASP A 7 12.66 11.15 -15.34
CA ASP A 7 13.76 10.28 -14.91
C ASP A 7 13.58 8.84 -15.44
N PRO A 8 13.92 8.58 -16.70
CA PRO A 8 13.84 7.23 -17.27
C PRO A 8 14.75 6.21 -16.55
N GLY A 9 15.86 6.65 -15.97
CA GLY A 9 16.76 5.79 -15.20
C GLY A 9 16.10 5.25 -13.95
N LEU A 10 15.38 6.10 -13.20
CA LEU A 10 14.60 5.67 -12.06
C LEU A 10 13.49 4.71 -12.48
N TYR A 11 12.79 4.99 -13.59
CA TYR A 11 11.74 4.11 -14.10
C TYR A 11 12.25 2.70 -14.40
N GLU A 12 13.35 2.58 -15.16
CA GLU A 12 13.93 1.26 -15.50
C GLU A 12 14.44 0.53 -14.25
N LYS A 13 15.01 1.24 -13.29
CA LYS A 13 15.45 0.66 -12.02
C LYS A 13 14.28 0.11 -11.22
N GLU A 14 13.24 0.91 -11.00
CA GLU A 14 12.04 0.50 -10.25
C GLU A 14 11.36 -0.71 -10.90
N LYS A 15 11.22 -0.68 -12.24
CA LYS A 15 10.67 -1.77 -13.02
C LYS A 15 11.50 -3.06 -12.84
N ALA A 16 12.82 -2.99 -13.02
CA ALA A 16 13.69 -4.14 -12.91
C ALA A 16 13.66 -4.76 -11.51
N GLU A 17 13.69 -3.94 -10.46
CA GLU A 17 13.66 -4.41 -9.07
C GLU A 17 12.33 -5.07 -8.72
N VAL A 18 11.21 -4.46 -9.10
CA VAL A 18 9.87 -5.00 -8.82
C VAL A 18 9.63 -6.28 -9.59
N GLU A 19 9.90 -6.31 -10.89
CA GLU A 19 9.65 -7.50 -11.73
C GLU A 19 10.60 -8.67 -11.40
N ALA A 20 11.81 -8.38 -10.88
CA ALA A 20 12.70 -9.41 -10.37
C ALA A 20 12.21 -10.02 -9.05
N HIS A 21 11.68 -9.18 -8.14
CA HIS A 21 11.19 -9.64 -6.84
C HIS A 21 9.78 -10.26 -6.91
N PHE A 22 8.94 -9.75 -7.80
CA PHE A 22 7.57 -10.20 -8.06
C PHE A 22 7.40 -10.60 -9.53
N PRO A 23 7.77 -11.84 -9.91
CA PRO A 23 7.79 -12.25 -11.32
C PRO A 23 6.44 -12.22 -12.03
N GLU A 24 5.33 -12.16 -11.30
CA GLU A 24 3.97 -12.10 -11.84
C GLU A 24 3.39 -10.67 -11.89
N LEU A 25 4.17 -9.66 -11.47
CA LEU A 25 3.81 -8.24 -11.62
C LEU A 25 4.48 -7.64 -12.85
N ARG A 26 3.79 -6.72 -13.51
CA ARG A 26 4.30 -6.02 -14.71
C ARG A 26 4.02 -4.52 -14.63
N PHE A 27 4.98 -3.74 -15.06
CA PHE A 27 4.81 -2.31 -15.29
C PHE A 27 4.07 -2.07 -16.60
N VAL A 28 3.02 -1.24 -16.52
CA VAL A 28 2.20 -0.83 -17.67
C VAL A 28 2.06 0.68 -17.64
N VAL A 29 2.28 1.34 -18.78
CA VAL A 29 2.08 2.79 -18.91
C VAL A 29 0.80 3.03 -19.71
N GLU A 30 -0.18 3.67 -19.10
CA GLU A 30 -1.46 4.02 -19.73
C GLU A 30 -1.81 5.48 -19.40
N ASN A 31 -2.12 6.29 -20.40
CA ASN A 31 -2.50 7.69 -20.23
C ASN A 31 -1.50 8.49 -19.37
N ASP A 32 -0.21 8.30 -19.61
CA ASP A 32 0.89 8.91 -18.85
C ASP A 32 0.92 8.56 -17.35
N LEU A 33 0.23 7.50 -16.95
CA LEU A 33 0.30 6.91 -15.61
C LEU A 33 1.03 5.58 -15.67
N VAL A 34 1.79 5.31 -14.63
CA VAL A 34 2.46 4.03 -14.44
C VAL A 34 1.63 3.17 -13.49
N TYR A 35 1.34 1.97 -13.93
CA TYR A 35 0.68 0.95 -13.13
C TYR A 35 1.60 -0.26 -12.97
N VAL A 36 1.50 -0.92 -11.82
CA VAL A 36 2.07 -2.25 -11.60
C VAL A 36 0.89 -3.19 -11.39
N ARG A 37 0.72 -4.16 -12.27
CA ARG A 37 -0.44 -5.06 -12.28
C ARG A 37 -0.02 -6.52 -12.34
N GLY A 38 -0.82 -7.38 -11.77
CA GLY A 38 -0.66 -8.82 -11.86
C GLY A 38 -1.07 -9.56 -10.60
N SER A 39 -0.54 -10.77 -10.45
CA SER A 39 -0.77 -11.62 -9.29
C SER A 39 0.26 -11.31 -8.20
N PHE A 40 -0.23 -10.93 -7.02
CA PHE A 40 0.58 -10.66 -5.84
C PHE A 40 0.53 -11.85 -4.88
N ALA A 41 1.67 -12.49 -4.67
CA ALA A 41 1.80 -13.61 -3.75
C ALA A 41 2.00 -13.12 -2.31
N VAL A 42 1.15 -13.56 -1.39
CA VAL A 42 1.31 -13.36 0.04
C VAL A 42 2.21 -14.48 0.58
N MET A 43 3.42 -14.11 1.00
CA MET A 43 4.44 -15.05 1.48
C MET A 43 4.50 -15.05 3.00
N PHE A 44 4.66 -16.23 3.59
CA PHE A 44 4.99 -16.42 5.00
C PHE A 44 5.91 -17.63 5.15
N GLU A 45 7.05 -17.46 5.83
CA GLU A 45 8.04 -18.53 6.02
C GLU A 45 8.41 -19.26 4.72
N ALA A 46 8.67 -18.52 3.64
CA ALA A 46 8.99 -19.00 2.30
C ALA A 46 7.87 -19.80 1.61
N GLN A 47 6.66 -19.78 2.13
CA GLN A 47 5.48 -20.42 1.53
C GLN A 47 4.50 -19.35 1.01
N VAL A 48 3.85 -19.64 -0.11
CA VAL A 48 2.74 -18.83 -0.61
C VAL A 48 1.48 -19.19 0.15
N LEU A 49 0.96 -18.28 0.96
CA LEU A 49 -0.30 -18.49 1.68
C LEU A 49 -1.52 -18.19 0.80
N ASP A 50 -1.43 -17.14 -0.02
CA ASP A 50 -2.53 -16.71 -0.88
C ASP A 50 -2.02 -15.87 -2.05
N ARG A 51 -2.90 -15.58 -3.02
CA ARG A 51 -2.62 -14.73 -4.18
C ARG A 51 -3.79 -13.79 -4.42
N TYR A 52 -3.47 -12.54 -4.74
CA TYR A 52 -4.45 -11.52 -5.08
C TYR A 52 -4.11 -10.87 -6.41
N SER A 53 -5.13 -10.58 -7.22
CA SER A 53 -4.94 -9.72 -8.38
C SER A 53 -4.88 -8.27 -7.91
N VAL A 54 -3.79 -7.59 -8.23
CA VAL A 54 -3.54 -6.24 -7.73
C VAL A 54 -3.27 -5.24 -8.84
N GLU A 55 -3.63 -4.00 -8.57
CA GLU A 55 -3.22 -2.84 -9.32
C GLU A 55 -2.62 -1.82 -8.37
N LEU A 56 -1.36 -1.46 -8.61
CA LEU A 56 -0.69 -0.36 -7.97
C LEU A 56 -0.58 0.78 -8.98
N GLN A 57 -1.24 1.89 -8.75
CA GLN A 57 -1.06 3.11 -9.52
C GLN A 57 0.04 3.94 -8.89
N VAL A 58 1.17 4.09 -9.57
CA VAL A 58 2.28 4.90 -9.10
C VAL A 58 1.92 6.38 -9.19
N ALA A 59 2.24 7.15 -8.17
CA ALA A 59 1.93 8.58 -8.16
C ALA A 59 2.65 9.33 -9.30
N ARG A 60 2.00 10.33 -9.90
CA ARG A 60 2.59 11.15 -10.97
C ARG A 60 3.89 11.85 -10.56
N ASN A 61 3.99 12.18 -9.29
CA ASN A 61 5.16 12.83 -8.67
C ASN A 61 6.04 11.87 -7.90
N HIS A 62 6.04 10.56 -8.28
CA HIS A 62 6.95 9.58 -7.68
C HIS A 62 8.41 10.09 -7.74
N PRO A 63 9.22 9.95 -6.69
CA PRO A 63 9.00 9.20 -5.44
C PRO A 63 8.30 10.01 -4.32
N ALA A 64 7.84 11.22 -4.59
CA ALA A 64 7.22 12.07 -3.56
C ALA A 64 5.79 11.66 -3.18
N GLY A 65 4.96 11.21 -4.14
CA GLY A 65 3.58 10.80 -3.89
C GLY A 65 3.44 9.36 -3.39
N LEU A 66 2.33 9.10 -2.69
CA LEU A 66 1.97 7.72 -2.32
C LEU A 66 1.31 7.00 -3.50
N PRO A 67 1.68 5.73 -3.74
CA PRO A 67 0.94 4.89 -4.69
C PRO A 67 -0.48 4.60 -4.18
N VAL A 68 -1.38 4.36 -5.13
CA VAL A 68 -2.75 3.89 -4.85
C VAL A 68 -2.83 2.40 -5.16
N VAL A 69 -3.34 1.61 -4.21
CA VAL A 69 -3.44 0.15 -4.34
C VAL A 69 -4.89 -0.27 -4.43
N ARG A 70 -5.19 -1.20 -5.35
CA ARG A 70 -6.50 -1.84 -5.49
C ARG A 70 -6.35 -3.35 -5.62
N GLU A 71 -7.25 -4.08 -5.02
CA GLU A 71 -7.47 -5.49 -5.32
C GLU A 71 -8.48 -5.57 -6.48
N THR A 72 -8.08 -6.18 -7.59
CA THR A 72 -8.86 -6.19 -8.83
C THR A 72 -9.57 -7.51 -9.10
N GLY A 73 -9.32 -8.53 -8.29
CA GLY A 73 -9.94 -9.85 -8.42
C GLY A 73 -11.32 -9.99 -7.77
N GLY A 74 -11.77 -8.98 -7.02
CA GLY A 74 -13.07 -9.01 -6.35
C GLY A 74 -13.12 -9.92 -5.13
N ARG A 75 -11.98 -10.32 -4.59
CA ARG A 75 -11.89 -11.26 -3.46
C ARG A 75 -12.05 -10.57 -2.10
N ILE A 76 -11.78 -9.28 -2.01
CA ILE A 76 -11.90 -8.51 -0.79
C ILE A 76 -13.15 -7.63 -0.89
N PRO A 77 -14.12 -7.77 0.03
CA PRO A 77 -15.30 -6.90 0.04
C PRO A 77 -14.94 -5.42 0.23
N ARG A 78 -15.59 -4.53 -0.50
CA ARG A 78 -15.45 -3.08 -0.31
C ARG A 78 -16.20 -2.63 0.95
N ARG A 79 -15.55 -2.75 2.08
CA ARG A 79 -16.09 -2.41 3.39
C ARG A 79 -14.99 -1.78 4.26
N ASP A 80 -15.39 -0.91 5.16
CA ASP A 80 -14.47 -0.21 6.06
C ASP A 80 -13.72 -1.16 6.99
N ASP A 81 -14.40 -2.20 7.50
CA ASP A 81 -13.79 -3.22 8.35
C ASP A 81 -12.78 -4.14 7.61
N ARG A 82 -12.72 -4.05 6.30
CA ARG A 82 -11.71 -4.69 5.45
C ARG A 82 -10.67 -3.68 4.93
N HIS A 83 -10.67 -2.47 5.44
CA HIS A 83 -9.75 -1.40 5.04
C HIS A 83 -9.73 -1.13 3.52
N ILE A 84 -10.90 -1.25 2.90
CA ILE A 84 -11.15 -0.90 1.50
C ILE A 84 -12.12 0.29 1.48
N ASN A 85 -11.72 1.36 0.81
CA ASN A 85 -12.60 2.50 0.58
C ASN A 85 -13.82 2.07 -0.24
N THR A 86 -15.01 2.29 0.32
CA THR A 86 -16.27 1.86 -0.29
C THR A 86 -16.57 2.59 -1.59
N ALA A 87 -16.11 3.83 -1.75
CA ALA A 87 -16.39 4.66 -2.92
C ALA A 87 -15.59 4.23 -4.16
N ASP A 88 -14.29 3.98 -4.03
CA ASP A 88 -13.40 3.77 -5.17
C ASP A 88 -12.61 2.45 -5.14
N GLY A 89 -12.77 1.65 -4.07
CA GLY A 89 -12.08 0.37 -3.91
C GLY A 89 -10.59 0.49 -3.58
N THR A 90 -10.12 1.67 -3.20
CA THR A 90 -8.73 1.87 -2.79
C THR A 90 -8.45 1.15 -1.47
N ALA A 91 -7.35 0.42 -1.43
CA ALA A 91 -6.87 -0.26 -0.23
C ALA A 91 -6.12 0.71 0.69
N CYS A 92 -6.49 0.75 1.96
CA CYS A 92 -5.81 1.55 2.99
C CYS A 92 -4.60 0.77 3.53
N VAL A 93 -3.50 0.75 2.76
CA VAL A 93 -2.30 -0.03 3.10
C VAL A 93 -1.42 0.65 4.13
N LEU A 94 -1.52 1.97 4.26
CA LEU A 94 -0.89 2.76 5.32
C LEU A 94 -1.65 4.09 5.49
N ILE A 95 -1.52 4.69 6.66
CA ILE A 95 -1.96 6.06 6.88
C ILE A 95 -0.89 7.02 6.32
N PRO A 96 -1.25 8.07 5.54
CA PRO A 96 -0.27 8.99 4.97
C PRO A 96 0.72 9.57 5.99
N ASP A 97 0.27 9.83 7.21
CA ASP A 97 1.10 10.33 8.31
C ASP A 97 2.11 9.31 8.86
N GLU A 98 1.94 8.01 8.58
CA GLU A 98 2.92 6.97 8.92
C GLU A 98 4.00 6.80 7.85
N ARG A 99 3.89 7.46 6.72
CA ARG A 99 4.78 7.30 5.59
C ARG A 99 6.25 7.46 5.96
N TRP A 100 6.56 8.48 6.75
CA TRP A 100 7.94 8.77 7.17
C TRP A 100 8.63 7.58 7.86
N ARG A 101 7.86 6.69 8.45
CA ARG A 101 8.33 5.50 9.17
C ARG A 101 8.28 4.24 8.29
N LEU A 102 7.18 4.02 7.58
CA LEU A 102 6.92 2.78 6.86
C LEU A 102 7.48 2.78 5.43
N TRP A 103 7.42 3.91 4.77
CA TRP A 103 7.91 4.09 3.41
C TRP A 103 8.29 5.56 3.15
N PRO A 104 9.45 6.01 3.65
CA PRO A 104 9.92 7.39 3.46
C PRO A 104 10.07 7.77 2.00
N VAL A 105 10.01 9.08 1.71
CA VAL A 105 10.24 9.61 0.36
C VAL A 105 11.60 9.15 -0.17
N GLY A 106 11.64 8.67 -1.42
CA GLY A 106 12.84 8.14 -2.06
C GLY A 106 13.11 6.65 -1.80
N THR A 107 12.27 5.98 -0.99
CA THR A 107 12.36 4.53 -0.84
C THR A 107 11.81 3.83 -2.10
N PRO A 108 12.50 2.80 -2.63
CA PRO A 108 12.06 2.08 -3.83
C PRO A 108 10.65 1.46 -3.71
N LEU A 109 9.94 1.33 -4.83
CA LEU A 109 8.61 0.71 -4.90
C LEU A 109 8.60 -0.74 -4.41
N VAL A 110 9.69 -1.49 -4.65
CA VAL A 110 9.81 -2.86 -4.14
C VAL A 110 9.65 -2.91 -2.62
N ARG A 111 10.10 -1.88 -1.88
CA ARG A 111 9.94 -1.79 -0.43
C ARG A 111 8.50 -1.46 -0.02
N PHE A 112 7.77 -0.70 -0.84
CA PHE A 112 6.34 -0.49 -0.62
C PHE A 112 5.56 -1.79 -0.77
N LEU A 113 5.88 -2.58 -1.78
CA LEU A 113 5.25 -3.88 -2.03
C LEU A 113 5.60 -4.92 -0.96
N THR A 114 6.86 -5.02 -0.53
CA THR A 114 7.30 -5.99 0.50
C THR A 114 6.93 -5.59 1.92
N GLY A 115 6.65 -4.33 2.18
CA GLY A 115 6.25 -3.80 3.47
C GLY A 115 4.74 -3.55 3.56
N PRO A 116 4.26 -2.30 3.38
CA PRO A 116 2.85 -1.95 3.59
C PRO A 116 1.86 -2.80 2.80
N VAL A 117 2.12 -3.03 1.51
CA VAL A 117 1.23 -3.81 0.64
C VAL A 117 1.17 -5.27 1.09
N HIS A 118 2.33 -5.89 1.35
CA HIS A 118 2.38 -7.27 1.83
C HIS A 118 1.64 -7.43 3.16
N SER A 119 1.89 -6.54 4.12
CA SER A 119 1.21 -6.56 5.43
C SER A 119 -0.31 -6.45 5.28
N PHE A 120 -0.79 -5.59 4.39
CA PHE A 120 -2.22 -5.46 4.09
C PHE A 120 -2.83 -6.76 3.57
N PHE A 121 -2.24 -7.38 2.55
CA PHE A 121 -2.78 -8.62 1.98
C PHE A 121 -2.60 -9.84 2.89
N LEU A 122 -1.55 -9.88 3.71
CA LEU A 122 -1.40 -10.88 4.76
C LEU A 122 -2.55 -10.77 5.78
N ALA A 123 -2.87 -9.56 6.23
CA ALA A 123 -4.00 -9.33 7.12
C ALA A 123 -5.33 -9.76 6.49
N GLN A 124 -5.57 -9.47 5.20
CA GLN A 124 -6.76 -9.93 4.48
C GLN A 124 -6.86 -11.46 4.46
N THR A 125 -5.73 -12.14 4.22
CA THR A 125 -5.66 -13.60 4.23
C THR A 125 -6.01 -14.16 5.63
N MET A 126 -5.47 -13.58 6.69
CA MET A 126 -5.76 -13.99 8.06
C MET A 126 -7.24 -13.77 8.42
N VAL A 127 -7.81 -12.63 8.08
CA VAL A 127 -9.25 -12.34 8.31
C VAL A 127 -10.14 -13.29 7.52
N LYS A 128 -9.77 -13.66 6.31
CA LYS A 128 -10.50 -14.67 5.52
C LYS A 128 -10.53 -16.04 6.23
N GLU A 129 -9.46 -16.40 6.92
CA GLU A 129 -9.37 -17.64 7.70
C GLU A 129 -10.03 -17.54 9.09
N GLY A 130 -10.68 -16.42 9.41
CA GLY A 130 -11.42 -16.20 10.66
C GLY A 130 -10.62 -15.55 11.79
N GLU A 131 -9.37 -15.15 11.53
CA GLU A 131 -8.55 -14.44 12.50
C GLU A 131 -8.94 -12.95 12.58
N PRO A 132 -8.75 -12.30 13.74
CA PRO A 132 -8.91 -10.85 13.83
C PRO A 132 -7.84 -10.14 13.01
N TRP A 133 -8.10 -8.86 12.68
CA TRP A 133 -7.10 -8.02 12.00
C TRP A 133 -5.82 -7.91 12.84
N PRO A 134 -4.65 -8.35 12.29
CA PRO A 134 -3.45 -8.59 13.12
C PRO A 134 -2.63 -7.34 13.46
N PHE A 135 -2.80 -6.24 12.71
CA PHE A 135 -1.89 -5.08 12.79
C PHE A 135 -2.50 -3.86 13.48
N GLY A 136 -3.50 -4.06 14.33
CA GLY A 136 -4.25 -2.98 14.93
C GLY A 136 -5.21 -2.33 13.90
N GLN A 137 -6.26 -1.72 14.39
CA GLN A 137 -7.25 -1.06 13.54
C GLN A 137 -7.22 0.44 13.82
N TRP A 138 -6.75 1.20 12.86
CA TRP A 138 -6.99 2.64 12.84
C TRP A 138 -8.37 2.91 12.24
N ALA A 139 -9.12 3.82 12.83
CA ALA A 139 -10.35 4.30 12.22
C ALA A 139 -10.02 5.02 10.89
N HIS A 140 -10.98 5.05 9.97
CA HIS A 140 -10.77 5.72 8.69
C HIS A 140 -10.81 7.26 8.82
N GLY A 141 -10.12 7.95 7.92
CA GLY A 141 -10.07 9.41 7.84
C GLY A 141 -9.42 10.06 9.07
N ALA A 142 -9.87 11.26 9.42
CA ALA A 142 -9.31 12.06 10.52
C ALA A 142 -9.27 11.30 11.84
N LYS A 143 -10.25 10.45 12.10
CA LYS A 143 -10.34 9.66 13.34
C LYS A 143 -9.17 8.65 13.45
N GLY A 144 -8.76 8.05 12.34
CA GLY A 144 -7.60 7.15 12.28
C GLY A 144 -6.30 7.90 12.51
N ILE A 145 -6.16 9.10 11.95
CA ILE A 145 -5.01 9.98 12.15
C ILE A 145 -4.88 10.34 13.64
N PHE A 146 -5.97 10.73 14.30
CA PHE A 146 -5.95 11.02 15.74
C PHE A 146 -5.61 9.79 16.59
N GLN A 147 -6.08 8.61 16.23
CA GLN A 147 -5.72 7.37 16.93
C GLN A 147 -4.23 7.08 16.80
N PHE A 148 -3.68 7.21 15.59
CA PHE A 148 -2.26 7.05 15.33
C PHE A 148 -1.40 7.99 16.18
N TYR A 149 -1.68 9.29 16.15
CA TYR A 149 -0.91 10.26 16.93
C TYR A 149 -1.08 10.08 18.44
N ARG A 150 -2.28 9.71 18.90
CA ARG A 150 -2.52 9.41 20.32
C ARG A 150 -1.63 8.26 20.81
N GLU A 151 -1.48 7.22 19.99
CA GLU A 151 -0.63 6.08 20.34
C GLU A 151 0.86 6.45 20.25
N LEU A 152 1.26 7.13 19.17
CA LEU A 152 2.64 7.56 18.96
C LEU A 152 3.16 8.48 20.07
N LEU A 153 2.35 9.47 20.46
CA LEU A 153 2.69 10.46 21.47
C LEU A 153 2.31 10.04 22.89
N LYS A 154 1.62 8.90 23.02
CA LYS A 154 1.06 8.42 24.30
C LYS A 154 0.24 9.49 25.02
N THR A 155 -0.50 10.31 24.27
CA THR A 155 -1.29 11.41 24.78
C THR A 155 -2.67 11.44 24.10
N SER A 156 -3.65 11.96 24.82
CA SER A 156 -4.98 12.29 24.27
C SER A 156 -5.19 13.80 24.14
N ASP A 157 -4.19 14.62 24.40
CA ASP A 157 -4.28 16.08 24.27
C ASP A 157 -4.21 16.48 22.77
N LEU A 158 -5.34 16.93 22.24
CA LEU A 158 -5.47 17.36 20.86
C LEU A 158 -4.52 18.52 20.47
N ARG A 159 -4.15 19.37 21.45
CA ARG A 159 -3.23 20.49 21.20
C ARG A 159 -1.82 20.00 20.86
N VAL A 160 -1.40 18.88 21.40
CA VAL A 160 -0.11 18.26 21.11
C VAL A 160 -0.13 17.57 19.73
N MET A 161 -1.30 17.10 19.28
CA MET A 161 -1.47 16.38 18.02
C MET A 161 -1.58 17.30 16.79
N THR A 162 -1.82 18.61 17.00
CA THR A 162 -2.08 19.57 15.90
C THR A 162 -0.96 20.58 15.69
N THR A 163 0.14 20.49 16.41
CA THR A 163 1.36 21.29 16.21
C THR A 163 2.35 20.57 15.33
#